data_3d4f686a33f603d28eb240ba9a56c748
#
_entry.id   3d4f686a33f603d28eb240ba9a56c748
#
_cell.length_a   1.000
_cell.length_b   1.000
_cell.length_c   1.000
_cell.angle_alpha   90.00
_cell.angle_beta   90.00
_cell.angle_gamma   90.00
#
_symmetry.space_group_name_H-M   'P 1'
#
loop_
_entity.id
_entity.type
_entity.pdbx_description
1 polymer ?
#
loop_
_entity_poly.entity_id
_entity_poly.type
_entity_poly.pdbx_seq_one_letter_code
_entity_poly.pdbx_strand_id
1 'polypeptide(L)'
;MEIWDILDENGNKTGRTMIKEKEEIPQGYYHLGSDVWILNSENKILIQKRSPKKKKSPNVWAMTGGSVIKGETSLQTIERETYEELGIKLNVNDLKLVKHYKTGTVWLDVYLIKDDINLQNIVMQEDEVCDVKWATYDEIEEIYNNNQFIEIRWEFIR
;
A
#
# COMPACT_ATOMS: atom_id res chain seq x y z
N MET A 1 -10.57 12.03 -9.88
CA MET A 1 -9.71 12.98 -9.16
C MET A 1 -9.75 12.65 -7.68
N GLU A 2 -8.61 12.33 -7.10
CA GLU A 2 -8.56 11.98 -5.67
C GLU A 2 -8.45 13.20 -4.80
N ILE A 3 -9.26 13.22 -3.74
CA ILE A 3 -9.19 14.24 -2.70
C ILE A 3 -8.73 13.56 -1.43
N TRP A 4 -7.73 14.13 -0.78
CA TRP A 4 -7.17 13.62 0.48
C TRP A 4 -7.47 14.57 1.62
N ASP A 5 -7.74 14.03 2.79
CA ASP A 5 -7.71 14.81 4.02
C ASP A 5 -6.26 15.13 4.38
N ILE A 6 -6.03 16.34 4.84
CA ILE A 6 -4.72 16.74 5.36
C ILE A 6 -4.70 16.48 6.86
N LEU A 7 -3.70 15.75 7.31
CA LEU A 7 -3.50 15.36 8.70
C LEU A 7 -2.41 16.20 9.34
N ASP A 8 -2.47 16.36 10.66
CA ASP A 8 -1.43 17.00 11.44
C ASP A 8 -0.33 16.01 11.82
N GLU A 9 0.65 16.45 12.60
CA GLU A 9 1.78 15.61 13.04
C GLU A 9 1.37 14.46 13.96
N ASN A 10 0.17 14.50 14.52
CA ASN A 10 -0.38 13.46 15.38
C ASN A 10 -1.32 12.51 14.63
N GLY A 11 -1.49 12.72 13.32
CA GLY A 11 -2.37 11.88 12.50
C GLY A 11 -3.83 12.25 12.56
N ASN A 12 -4.16 13.41 13.11
CA ASN A 12 -5.55 13.89 13.20
C ASN A 12 -5.92 14.73 11.99
N LYS A 13 -7.18 14.63 11.56
CA LYS A 13 -7.67 15.46 10.48
C LYS A 13 -7.67 16.93 10.88
N THR A 14 -7.17 17.77 9.97
CA THR A 14 -7.13 19.24 10.19
C THR A 14 -8.39 19.94 9.71
N GLY A 15 -9.24 19.24 8.97
CA GLY A 15 -10.38 19.86 8.28
C GLY A 15 -10.04 20.38 6.90
N ARG A 16 -8.75 20.42 6.55
CA ARG A 16 -8.29 20.82 5.22
C ARG A 16 -8.18 19.59 4.32
N THR A 17 -8.34 19.82 3.03
CA THR A 17 -8.21 18.76 2.01
C THR A 17 -7.27 19.25 0.91
N MET A 18 -6.81 18.32 0.08
CA MET A 18 -6.02 18.63 -1.10
C MET A 18 -6.42 17.73 -2.26
N ILE A 19 -6.10 18.18 -3.47
CA ILE A 19 -6.33 17.41 -4.69
C ILE A 19 -4.99 16.80 -5.09
N LYS A 20 -4.95 15.46 -5.14
CA LYS A 20 -3.76 14.71 -5.56
C LYS A 20 -3.30 15.19 -6.94
N GLU A 21 -2.00 15.32 -7.10
CA GLU A 21 -1.31 15.74 -8.34
C GLU A 21 -1.46 17.22 -8.69
N LYS A 22 -2.39 17.95 -8.10
CA LYS A 22 -2.55 19.38 -8.33
C LYS A 22 -1.98 20.23 -7.20
N GLU A 23 -1.82 19.66 -6.03
CA GLU A 23 -1.35 20.33 -4.83
C GLU A 23 -0.28 19.50 -4.16
N GLU A 24 0.53 20.13 -3.35
CA GLU A 24 1.53 19.45 -2.54
C GLU A 24 1.11 19.51 -1.07
N ILE A 25 1.55 18.51 -0.30
CA ILE A 25 1.28 18.49 1.13
C ILE A 25 2.11 19.60 1.79
N PRO A 26 1.48 20.52 2.53
CA PRO A 26 2.22 21.58 3.22
C PRO A 26 3.24 20.99 4.19
N GLN A 27 4.33 21.71 4.40
CA GLN A 27 5.36 21.31 5.36
C GLN A 27 4.75 21.15 6.75
N GLY A 28 5.09 20.06 7.43
CA GLY A 28 4.56 19.76 8.76
C GLY A 28 3.20 19.07 8.76
N TYR A 29 2.67 18.76 7.57
CA TYR A 29 1.39 18.07 7.41
C TYR A 29 1.56 16.75 6.65
N TYR A 30 0.53 15.94 6.67
CA TYR A 30 0.58 14.54 6.20
C TYR A 30 -0.71 14.15 5.51
N HIS A 31 -0.68 13.05 4.78
CA HIS A 31 -1.89 12.36 4.35
C HIS A 31 -1.85 10.92 4.83
N LEU A 32 -2.99 10.24 4.80
CA LEU A 32 -3.09 8.84 5.25
C LEU A 32 -2.90 7.89 4.08
N GLY A 33 -2.03 6.92 4.26
CA GLY A 33 -1.87 5.79 3.35
C GLY A 33 -2.18 4.50 4.07
N SER A 34 -2.38 3.44 3.31
CA SER A 34 -2.68 2.12 3.86
C SER A 34 -2.04 1.03 3.01
N ASP A 35 -1.37 0.09 3.66
CA ASP A 35 -0.76 -1.08 3.02
C ASP A 35 -1.28 -2.35 3.66
N VAL A 36 -1.30 -3.43 2.88
CA VAL A 36 -1.63 -4.76 3.40
C VAL A 36 -0.49 -5.74 3.12
N TRP A 37 -0.17 -6.52 4.14
CA TRP A 37 0.73 -7.66 4.05
C TRP A 37 -0.11 -8.92 4.00
N ILE A 38 -0.09 -9.59 2.85
CA ILE A 38 -0.85 -10.82 2.63
C ILE A 38 0.15 -11.97 2.71
N LEU A 39 -0.02 -12.84 3.70
CA LEU A 39 0.83 -14.01 3.90
C LEU A 39 0.08 -15.27 3.52
N ASN A 40 0.78 -16.19 2.85
CA ASN A 40 0.23 -17.52 2.61
C ASN A 40 0.60 -18.48 3.75
N SER A 41 0.17 -19.74 3.65
CA SER A 41 0.45 -20.76 4.67
C SER A 41 1.92 -21.14 4.78
N GLU A 42 2.74 -20.77 3.80
CA GLU A 42 4.19 -20.97 3.82
C GLU A 42 4.93 -19.73 4.33
N ASN A 43 4.21 -18.75 4.87
CA ASN A 43 4.74 -17.46 5.33
C ASN A 43 5.44 -16.65 4.22
N LYS A 44 5.07 -16.88 2.99
CA LYS A 44 5.49 -16.02 1.89
C LYS A 44 4.54 -14.83 1.78
N ILE A 45 5.06 -13.73 1.29
CA ILE A 45 4.37 -12.45 1.24
C ILE A 45 4.03 -12.15 -0.22
N LEU A 46 2.79 -11.72 -0.46
CA LEU A 46 2.38 -11.33 -1.80
C LEU A 46 2.93 -9.93 -2.10
N ILE A 47 3.74 -9.83 -3.14
CA ILE A 47 4.25 -8.56 -3.62
C ILE A 47 3.81 -8.32 -5.05
N GLN A 48 3.70 -7.04 -5.41
CA GLN A 48 3.30 -6.63 -6.75
C GLN A 48 4.36 -5.72 -7.35
N LYS A 49 4.55 -5.83 -8.65
CA LYS A 49 5.46 -4.95 -9.37
C LYS A 49 4.66 -3.79 -9.96
N ARG A 50 5.09 -2.58 -9.66
CA ARG A 50 4.43 -1.38 -10.17
C ARG A 50 4.63 -1.29 -11.67
N SER A 51 3.57 -0.93 -12.38
CA SER A 51 3.60 -0.78 -13.84
C SER A 51 4.67 0.23 -14.28
N PRO A 52 5.32 0.00 -15.44
CA PRO A 52 6.21 1.00 -16.02
C PRO A 52 5.49 2.30 -16.39
N LYS A 53 4.17 2.28 -16.46
CA LYS A 53 3.35 3.47 -16.74
C LYS A 53 3.18 4.40 -15.54
N LYS A 54 3.57 3.96 -14.34
CA LYS A 54 3.47 4.79 -13.13
C LYS A 54 4.45 5.94 -13.19
N LYS A 55 4.01 7.13 -12.80
CA LYS A 55 4.86 8.32 -12.74
C LYS A 55 5.88 8.26 -11.63
N LYS A 56 5.48 7.70 -10.48
CA LYS A 56 6.35 7.54 -9.32
C LYS A 56 6.71 6.08 -9.15
N SER A 57 8.00 5.82 -8.97
CA SER A 57 8.54 4.48 -8.71
C SER A 57 8.02 3.42 -9.68
N PRO A 58 8.21 3.61 -11.01
CA PRO A 58 7.83 2.56 -11.97
C PRO A 58 8.75 1.35 -11.86
N ASN A 59 8.24 0.18 -12.22
CA ASN A 59 9.01 -1.07 -12.30
C ASN A 59 9.66 -1.53 -10.99
N VAL A 60 9.18 -1.08 -9.83
CA VAL A 60 9.66 -1.56 -8.54
C VAL A 60 8.59 -2.41 -7.88
N TRP A 61 9.02 -3.32 -7.01
CA TRP A 61 8.12 -4.15 -6.22
C TRP A 61 7.63 -3.40 -4.99
N ALA A 62 6.42 -3.73 -4.56
CA ALA A 62 5.79 -3.09 -3.41
C ALA A 62 4.74 -4.01 -2.80
N MET A 63 4.25 -3.64 -1.62
CA MET A 63 3.03 -4.22 -1.06
C MET A 63 1.82 -3.61 -1.77
N THR A 64 0.68 -4.26 -1.63
CA THR A 64 -0.59 -3.72 -2.12
C THR A 64 -1.06 -2.62 -1.16
N GLY A 65 -1.52 -1.52 -1.70
CA GLY A 65 -2.02 -0.41 -0.89
C GLY A 65 -2.21 0.85 -1.69
N GLY A 66 -2.49 1.93 -1.00
CA GLY A 66 -2.69 3.22 -1.64
C GLY A 66 -3.02 4.31 -0.65
N SER A 67 -3.30 5.49 -1.19
CA SER A 67 -3.70 6.63 -0.39
C SER A 67 -5.17 6.54 -0.03
N VAL A 68 -5.47 6.91 1.22
CA VAL A 68 -6.86 6.96 1.70
C VAL A 68 -7.50 8.22 1.14
N ILE A 69 -8.60 8.06 0.44
CA ILE A 69 -9.34 9.19 -0.11
C ILE A 69 -10.32 9.74 0.93
N LYS A 70 -10.70 11.00 0.75
CA LYS A 70 -11.63 11.66 1.67
C LYS A 70 -12.91 10.82 1.85
N GLY A 71 -13.29 10.62 3.10
CA GLY A 71 -14.50 9.87 3.46
C GLY A 71 -14.29 8.37 3.59
N GLU A 72 -13.09 7.88 3.31
CA GLU A 72 -12.75 6.46 3.39
C GLU A 72 -11.91 6.20 4.65
N THR A 73 -12.05 5.02 5.22
CA THR A 73 -11.14 4.56 6.28
C THR A 73 -9.96 3.84 5.64
N SER A 74 -8.87 3.66 6.39
CA SER A 74 -7.72 2.91 5.89
C SER A 74 -8.07 1.44 5.58
N LEU A 75 -9.00 0.84 6.34
CA LEU A 75 -9.49 -0.51 6.08
C LEU A 75 -10.24 -0.57 4.75
N GLN A 76 -11.11 0.40 4.49
CA GLN A 76 -11.84 0.48 3.22
C GLN A 76 -10.89 0.69 2.04
N THR A 77 -9.82 1.44 2.25
CA THR A 77 -8.78 1.63 1.22
C THR A 77 -8.13 0.30 0.83
N ILE A 78 -7.78 -0.52 1.82
CA ILE A 78 -7.19 -1.83 1.56
C ILE A 78 -8.14 -2.72 0.76
N GLU A 79 -9.41 -2.74 1.15
CA GLU A 79 -10.42 -3.53 0.42
C GLU A 79 -10.54 -3.05 -1.02
N ARG A 80 -10.67 -1.75 -1.23
CA ARG A 80 -10.82 -1.14 -2.55
C ARG A 80 -9.58 -1.32 -3.43
N GLU A 81 -8.41 -0.96 -2.91
CA GLU A 81 -7.16 -1.01 -3.68
C GLU A 81 -6.80 -2.45 -4.07
N THR A 82 -6.98 -3.40 -3.18
CA THR A 82 -6.71 -4.81 -3.49
C THR A 82 -7.65 -5.32 -4.59
N TYR A 83 -8.90 -4.93 -4.53
CA TYR A 83 -9.86 -5.30 -5.56
C TYR A 83 -9.55 -4.65 -6.91
N GLU A 84 -9.25 -3.35 -6.91
CA GLU A 84 -8.95 -2.61 -8.13
C GLU A 84 -7.65 -3.11 -8.78
N GLU A 85 -6.60 -3.30 -8.00
CA GLU A 85 -5.28 -3.62 -8.52
C GLU A 85 -5.09 -5.10 -8.85
N LEU A 86 -5.69 -5.99 -8.06
CA LEU A 86 -5.47 -7.44 -8.16
C LEU A 86 -6.73 -8.25 -8.44
N GLY A 87 -7.90 -7.64 -8.42
CA GLY A 87 -9.16 -8.35 -8.60
C GLY A 87 -9.53 -9.29 -7.46
N ILE A 88 -8.91 -9.10 -6.29
CA ILE A 88 -9.11 -9.96 -5.12
C ILE A 88 -9.94 -9.23 -4.07
N LYS A 89 -11.00 -9.90 -3.61
CA LYS A 89 -11.82 -9.40 -2.51
C LYS A 89 -11.34 -10.02 -1.20
N LEU A 90 -10.73 -9.20 -0.36
CA LEU A 90 -10.28 -9.63 0.96
C LEU A 90 -11.45 -9.70 1.93
N ASN A 91 -11.40 -10.64 2.88
CA ASN A 91 -12.35 -10.66 3.98
C ASN A 91 -11.88 -9.64 5.03
N VAL A 92 -12.60 -8.53 5.13
CA VAL A 92 -12.22 -7.43 6.02
C VAL A 92 -12.19 -7.84 7.49
N ASN A 93 -12.94 -8.87 7.87
CA ASN A 93 -12.95 -9.37 9.25
C ASN A 93 -11.64 -10.05 9.64
N ASP A 94 -10.85 -10.49 8.65
CA ASP A 94 -9.57 -11.15 8.89
C ASP A 94 -8.39 -10.17 8.83
N LEU A 95 -8.63 -8.93 8.45
CA LEU A 95 -7.59 -7.90 8.40
C LEU A 95 -7.29 -7.37 9.80
N LYS A 96 -6.02 -7.37 10.17
CA LYS A 96 -5.56 -6.83 11.46
C LYS A 96 -4.66 -5.63 11.23
N LEU A 97 -4.98 -4.52 11.88
CA LEU A 97 -4.09 -3.37 11.91
C LEU A 97 -2.90 -3.70 12.82
N VAL A 98 -1.71 -3.80 12.24
CA VAL A 98 -0.51 -4.19 12.99
C VAL A 98 0.41 -3.01 13.27
N LYS A 99 0.28 -1.92 12.54
CA LYS A 99 1.06 -0.71 12.78
C LYS A 99 0.41 0.53 12.21
N HIS A 100 0.64 1.63 12.89
CA HIS A 100 0.25 2.98 12.47
C HIS A 100 1.45 3.87 12.75
N TYR A 101 2.10 4.40 11.73
CA TYR A 101 3.33 5.18 11.92
C TYR A 101 3.50 6.24 10.86
N LYS A 102 4.35 7.20 11.18
CA LYS A 102 4.61 8.35 10.34
C LYS A 102 5.91 8.15 9.57
N THR A 103 5.86 8.35 8.26
CA THR A 103 7.05 8.28 7.42
C THR A 103 6.92 9.27 6.26
N GLY A 104 7.94 10.12 6.07
CA GLY A 104 7.88 11.17 5.07
C GLY A 104 6.68 12.09 5.32
N THR A 105 5.82 12.24 4.33
CA THR A 105 4.59 13.04 4.42
C THR A 105 3.35 12.17 4.62
N VAL A 106 3.53 10.93 5.08
CA VAL A 106 2.46 9.95 5.17
C VAL A 106 2.33 9.44 6.60
N TRP A 107 1.10 9.39 7.11
CA TRP A 107 0.72 8.49 8.17
C TRP A 107 0.31 7.19 7.51
N LEU A 108 0.96 6.07 7.85
CA LEU A 108 0.72 4.79 7.20
C LEU A 108 0.09 3.79 8.16
N ASP A 109 -1.05 3.24 7.76
CA ASP A 109 -1.68 2.10 8.43
C ASP A 109 -1.26 0.84 7.71
N VAL A 110 -0.73 -0.13 8.45
CA VAL A 110 -0.29 -1.41 7.91
C VAL A 110 -1.18 -2.52 8.45
N TYR A 111 -1.81 -3.24 7.54
CA TYR A 111 -2.68 -4.37 7.84
C TYR A 111 -2.00 -5.68 7.50
N LEU A 112 -2.37 -6.73 8.21
CA LEU A 112 -1.91 -8.10 7.99
C LEU A 112 -3.10 -9.00 7.80
N ILE A 113 -3.01 -9.90 6.82
CA ILE A 113 -4.00 -10.96 6.61
C ILE A 113 -3.28 -12.22 6.17
N LYS A 114 -3.80 -13.40 6.56
CA LYS A 114 -3.35 -14.68 6.04
C LYS A 114 -4.38 -15.16 5.03
N ASP A 115 -3.93 -15.36 3.80
CA ASP A 115 -4.79 -15.80 2.70
C ASP A 115 -3.95 -16.49 1.64
N ASP A 116 -4.32 -17.73 1.33
CA ASP A 116 -3.64 -18.53 0.30
C ASP A 116 -4.18 -18.20 -1.09
N ILE A 117 -4.12 -16.94 -1.47
CA ILE A 117 -4.59 -16.47 -2.76
C ILE A 117 -3.91 -17.24 -3.88
N ASN A 118 -4.71 -17.80 -4.79
CA ASN A 118 -4.19 -18.42 -6.00
C ASN A 118 -3.82 -17.31 -7.01
N LEU A 119 -2.56 -17.23 -7.39
CA LEU A 119 -2.09 -16.20 -8.32
C LEU A 119 -2.83 -16.22 -9.65
N GLN A 120 -3.35 -17.39 -10.05
CA GLN A 120 -4.12 -17.52 -11.29
C GLN A 120 -5.46 -16.76 -11.23
N ASN A 121 -5.96 -16.47 -10.05
CA ASN A 121 -7.20 -15.72 -9.86
C ASN A 121 -6.97 -14.20 -9.83
N ILE A 122 -5.73 -13.77 -9.86
CA ILE A 122 -5.39 -12.35 -9.83
C ILE A 122 -5.59 -11.76 -11.23
N VAL A 123 -6.31 -10.62 -11.26
CA VAL A 123 -6.50 -9.83 -12.48
C VAL A 123 -5.81 -8.48 -12.23
N MET A 124 -4.64 -8.32 -12.81
CA MET A 124 -3.84 -7.11 -12.62
C MET A 124 -4.45 -5.92 -13.35
N GLN A 125 -4.56 -4.79 -12.64
CA GLN A 125 -4.92 -3.52 -13.26
C GLN A 125 -3.71 -3.01 -14.04
N GLU A 126 -3.77 -3.08 -15.35
CA GLU A 126 -2.64 -2.88 -16.26
C GLU A 126 -1.85 -1.59 -16.04
N ASP A 127 -2.55 -0.49 -15.75
CA ASP A 127 -1.89 0.80 -15.54
C ASP A 127 -1.21 0.92 -14.17
N GLU A 128 -1.49 0.01 -13.26
CA GLU A 128 -0.99 0.04 -11.88
C GLU A 128 0.00 -1.07 -11.59
N VAL A 129 -0.27 -2.28 -12.06
CA VAL A 129 0.46 -3.49 -11.69
C VAL A 129 0.83 -4.29 -12.94
N CYS A 130 2.10 -4.68 -13.06
CA CYS A 130 2.54 -5.48 -14.20
C CYS A 130 3.01 -6.89 -13.84
N ASP A 131 3.16 -7.22 -12.56
CA ASP A 131 3.53 -8.55 -12.11
C ASP A 131 3.17 -8.75 -10.65
N VAL A 132 3.00 -10.00 -10.24
CA VAL A 132 2.76 -10.41 -8.86
C VAL A 132 3.52 -11.68 -8.57
N LYS A 133 3.95 -11.85 -7.31
CA LYS A 133 4.55 -13.12 -6.87
C LYS A 133 4.48 -13.27 -5.36
N TRP A 134 4.57 -14.51 -4.90
CA TRP A 134 4.84 -14.82 -3.51
C TRP A 134 6.35 -14.76 -3.29
N ALA A 135 6.78 -14.06 -2.27
CA ALA A 135 8.20 -13.90 -1.95
C ALA A 135 8.45 -14.17 -0.48
N THR A 136 9.60 -14.79 -0.21
CA THR A 136 10.07 -14.94 1.17
C THR A 136 10.60 -13.61 1.67
N TYR A 137 10.74 -13.50 2.98
CA TYR A 137 11.37 -12.33 3.60
C TYR A 137 12.77 -12.06 3.00
N ASP A 138 13.58 -13.12 2.85
CA ASP A 138 14.94 -12.99 2.31
C ASP A 138 14.94 -12.52 0.87
N GLU A 139 14.00 -13.01 0.06
CA GLU A 139 13.86 -12.56 -1.32
C GLU A 139 13.50 -11.07 -1.40
N ILE A 140 12.60 -10.61 -0.54
CA ILE A 140 12.22 -9.19 -0.49
C ILE A 140 13.42 -8.33 -0.06
N GLU A 141 14.19 -8.80 0.93
CA GLU A 141 15.38 -8.10 1.38
C GLU A 141 16.40 -7.94 0.25
N GLU A 142 16.61 -8.98 -0.54
CA GLU A 142 17.49 -8.93 -1.71
C GLU A 142 16.97 -7.92 -2.75
N ILE A 143 15.67 -7.95 -3.04
CA ILE A 143 15.05 -6.99 -3.96
C ILE A 143 15.24 -5.56 -3.45
N TYR A 144 15.06 -5.35 -2.16
CA TYR A 144 15.26 -4.04 -1.52
C TYR A 144 16.72 -3.58 -1.63
N ASN A 145 17.66 -4.48 -1.36
CA ASN A 145 19.08 -4.16 -1.42
C ASN A 145 19.57 -3.83 -2.84
N ASN A 146 18.84 -4.30 -3.84
CA ASN A 146 19.09 -4.01 -5.25
C ASN A 146 18.32 -2.78 -5.75
N ASN A 147 17.72 -2.00 -4.84
CA ASN A 147 16.94 -0.80 -5.15
C ASN A 147 15.72 -1.09 -6.05
N GLN A 148 15.16 -2.29 -5.96
CA GLN A 148 14.01 -2.72 -6.75
C GLN A 148 12.74 -2.86 -5.92
N PHE A 149 12.77 -2.44 -4.66
CA PHE A 149 11.62 -2.45 -3.77
C PHE A 149 11.38 -1.04 -3.22
N ILE A 150 10.13 -0.68 -3.00
CA ILE A 150 9.76 0.65 -2.51
C ILE A 150 10.32 0.87 -1.11
N GLU A 151 11.15 1.90 -0.92
CA GLU A 151 12.03 2.03 0.25
C GLU A 151 11.33 2.12 1.60
N ILE A 152 10.31 2.91 1.66
CA ILE A 152 9.81 3.45 2.93
C ILE A 152 9.17 2.41 3.83
N ARG A 153 8.73 1.28 3.26
CA ARG A 153 7.84 0.34 3.96
C ARG A 153 8.52 -0.93 4.42
N TRP A 154 9.76 -1.12 3.96
CA TRP A 154 10.48 -2.34 4.27
C TRP A 154 10.94 -2.43 5.73
N GLU A 155 11.43 -1.34 6.28
CA GLU A 155 12.00 -1.34 7.63
C GLU A 155 11.02 -1.73 8.72
N PHE A 156 9.74 -1.55 8.46
CA PHE A 156 8.71 -1.92 9.42
C PHE A 156 8.66 -3.43 9.69
N ILE A 157 9.06 -4.23 8.73
CA ILE A 157 8.79 -5.67 8.75
C ILE A 157 9.90 -6.48 9.41
N ARG A 158 10.98 -5.82 9.58
CA ARG A 158 12.11 -6.43 10.27
C ARG A 158 11.76 -6.65 11.78
#